data_94ee5186adf4296238f962d6f08e14cc
#
_entry.id   94ee5186adf4296238f962d6f08e14cc
#
_cell.length_a   1.000
_cell.length_b   1.000
_cell.length_c   1.000
_cell.angle_alpha   90.00
_cell.angle_beta   90.00
_cell.angle_gamma   90.00
#
_symmetry.space_group_name_H-M   'P 1'
#
loop_
_entity.id
_entity.type
_entity.pdbx_description
1 polymer ?
#
loop_
_entity_poly.entity_id
_entity_poly.type
_entity_poly.pdbx_seq_one_letter_code
_entity_poly.pdbx_strand_id
1 'polypeptide(L)'
;PIVWTMHDLWPAAAICHYAGECRQFASECRHCPLLPGEGGDRDLSNKVWRKKQELYDYGNFHFVACSQWLEHQARESALLRHSRLTSIPNPIDTRIFCPQDRREARRILHLPDDKRIILFAAQKATDRRKGAHLLIEALNKLHATDNRLAQNTAVAVLGSHGDELSQQIALPTYPLGYVSGDKNLATVYNAADLFVLPSMEDHLPNPIME
;
A
#
# COMPACT_ATOMS: atom_id res chain seq x y z
N PRO A 1 -6.03 30.05 -6.28
CA PRO A 1 -5.11 28.91 -6.20
C PRO A 1 -5.83 27.68 -5.65
N ILE A 2 -5.52 26.52 -6.18
CA ILE A 2 -6.04 25.21 -5.74
C ILE A 2 -4.85 24.43 -5.19
N VAL A 3 -4.94 23.95 -3.95
CA VAL A 3 -3.99 22.98 -3.39
C VAL A 3 -4.60 21.59 -3.50
N TRP A 4 -3.90 20.69 -4.18
CA TRP A 4 -4.36 19.32 -4.39
C TRP A 4 -3.40 18.33 -3.74
N THR A 5 -3.84 17.71 -2.63
CA THR A 5 -3.09 16.63 -2.01
C THR A 5 -3.27 15.34 -2.79
N MET A 6 -2.16 14.75 -3.20
CA MET A 6 -2.09 13.51 -3.98
C MET A 6 -1.80 12.35 -3.04
N HIS A 7 -2.67 11.35 -3.05
CA HIS A 7 -2.46 10.08 -2.33
C HIS A 7 -2.11 8.92 -3.27
N ASP A 8 -2.15 9.17 -4.57
CA ASP A 8 -1.82 8.23 -5.64
C ASP A 8 -1.39 8.98 -6.91
N LEU A 9 -1.09 8.23 -7.97
CA LEU A 9 -0.60 8.78 -9.24
C LEU A 9 -1.71 9.37 -10.13
N TRP A 10 -2.99 9.25 -9.74
CA TRP A 10 -4.11 9.68 -10.61
C TRP A 10 -4.00 11.13 -11.11
N PRO A 11 -3.60 12.13 -10.32
CA PRO A 11 -3.42 13.50 -10.83
C PRO A 11 -2.31 13.62 -11.88
N ALA A 12 -1.27 12.80 -11.79
CA ALA A 12 -0.11 12.81 -12.69
C ALA A 12 -0.27 11.86 -13.89
N ALA A 13 -1.26 10.97 -13.86
CA ALA A 13 -1.59 10.02 -14.94
C ALA A 13 -2.97 10.36 -15.54
N ALA A 14 -3.43 9.57 -16.50
CA ALA A 14 -4.77 9.74 -17.06
C ALA A 14 -5.85 9.16 -16.13
N ILE A 15 -5.86 7.83 -15.97
CA ILE A 15 -6.92 7.08 -15.31
C ILE A 15 -6.41 6.15 -14.19
N CYS A 16 -5.13 5.85 -14.15
CA CYS A 16 -4.57 4.89 -13.20
C CYS A 16 -4.16 5.55 -11.87
N HIS A 17 -4.39 4.85 -10.77
CA HIS A 17 -3.89 5.20 -9.44
C HIS A 17 -2.47 4.68 -9.22
N TYR A 18 -2.15 3.54 -9.84
CA TYR A 18 -0.85 2.87 -9.85
C TYR A 18 -0.50 2.57 -11.29
N ALA A 19 0.71 2.90 -11.70
CA ALA A 19 1.14 2.75 -13.09
C ALA A 19 1.84 1.41 -13.37
N GLY A 20 2.36 0.75 -12.34
CA GLY A 20 3.18 -0.43 -12.50
C GLY A 20 4.37 -0.13 -13.42
N GLU A 21 4.52 -0.92 -14.48
CA GLU A 21 5.59 -0.74 -15.47
C GLU A 21 5.26 0.29 -16.57
N CYS A 22 4.01 0.78 -16.61
CA CYS A 22 3.58 1.73 -17.63
C CYS A 22 4.22 3.11 -17.41
N ARG A 23 4.85 3.66 -18.45
CA ARG A 23 5.48 4.99 -18.45
C ARG A 23 4.81 6.02 -19.36
N GLN A 24 3.61 5.72 -19.87
CA GLN A 24 2.88 6.61 -20.76
C GLN A 24 2.61 8.00 -20.17
N PHE A 25 2.45 8.08 -18.84
CA PHE A 25 2.25 9.35 -18.14
C PHE A 25 3.43 10.35 -18.29
N ALA A 26 4.61 9.86 -18.64
CA ALA A 26 5.77 10.72 -18.88
C ALA A 26 5.70 11.50 -20.23
N SER A 27 4.84 11.09 -21.13
CA SER A 27 4.62 11.73 -22.44
C SER A 27 3.14 12.07 -22.66
N GLU A 28 2.36 11.13 -23.13
CA GLU A 28 0.92 11.26 -23.36
C GLU A 28 0.27 9.89 -23.15
N CYS A 29 -0.72 9.80 -22.26
CA CYS A 29 -1.44 8.55 -22.05
C CYS A 29 -2.31 8.22 -23.26
N ARG A 30 -2.11 7.02 -23.80
CA ARG A 30 -2.87 6.39 -24.88
C ARG A 30 -2.47 4.91 -24.93
N HIS A 31 -3.18 4.06 -25.68
CA HIS A 31 -2.94 2.62 -25.71
C HIS A 31 -2.82 2.04 -24.30
N CYS A 32 -3.79 2.38 -23.44
CA CYS A 32 -3.70 2.09 -22.02
C CYS A 32 -3.85 0.59 -21.74
N PRO A 33 -2.86 -0.07 -21.11
CA PRO A 33 -2.91 -1.51 -20.83
C PRO A 33 -3.99 -1.89 -19.80
N LEU A 34 -4.56 -0.90 -19.08
CA LEU A 34 -5.64 -1.13 -18.12
C LEU A 34 -7.03 -1.13 -18.77
N LEU A 35 -7.12 -0.77 -20.05
CA LEU A 35 -8.38 -0.76 -20.79
C LEU A 35 -8.57 -2.08 -21.57
N PRO A 36 -9.80 -2.57 -21.69
CA PRO A 36 -10.10 -3.73 -22.56
C PRO A 36 -9.59 -3.50 -23.98
N GLY A 37 -8.92 -4.52 -24.58
CA GLY A 37 -8.36 -4.44 -25.92
C GLY A 37 -7.13 -3.54 -26.03
N GLU A 38 -6.40 -3.32 -24.94
CA GLU A 38 -5.16 -2.52 -24.87
C GLU A 38 -5.31 -1.05 -25.30
N GLY A 39 -6.56 -0.56 -25.36
CA GLY A 39 -6.85 0.82 -25.71
C GLY A 39 -6.51 1.18 -27.17
N GLY A 40 -6.36 2.47 -27.46
CA GLY A 40 -6.01 3.02 -28.78
C GLY A 40 -5.56 4.48 -28.69
N ASP A 41 -5.24 5.08 -29.83
CA ASP A 41 -4.75 6.47 -29.91
C ASP A 41 -5.67 7.50 -29.26
N ARG A 42 -6.99 7.24 -29.28
CA ARG A 42 -8.03 8.11 -28.72
C ARG A 42 -8.91 7.39 -27.69
N ASP A 43 -8.31 6.50 -26.94
CA ASP A 43 -8.99 5.76 -25.89
C ASP A 43 -9.43 6.67 -24.71
N LEU A 44 -10.05 6.08 -23.71
CA LEU A 44 -10.47 6.83 -22.53
C LEU A 44 -9.29 7.51 -21.83
N SER A 45 -8.14 6.85 -21.78
CA SER A 45 -6.95 7.42 -21.13
C SER A 45 -6.48 8.68 -21.85
N ASN A 46 -6.46 8.67 -23.17
CA ASN A 46 -6.08 9.85 -23.96
C ASN A 46 -7.09 11.01 -23.78
N LYS A 47 -8.37 10.71 -23.79
CA LYS A 47 -9.41 11.74 -23.59
C LYS A 47 -9.30 12.39 -22.21
N VAL A 48 -9.07 11.59 -21.15
CA VAL A 48 -8.91 12.10 -19.78
C VAL A 48 -7.59 12.88 -19.64
N TRP A 49 -6.51 12.37 -20.25
CA TRP A 49 -5.22 13.05 -20.28
C TRP A 49 -5.35 14.49 -20.84
N ARG A 50 -5.93 14.64 -22.03
CA ARG A 50 -6.10 15.95 -22.66
C ARG A 50 -6.95 16.90 -21.84
N LYS A 51 -8.04 16.41 -21.23
CA LYS A 51 -8.87 17.23 -20.34
C LYS A 51 -8.10 17.70 -19.09
N LYS A 52 -7.25 16.85 -18.54
CA LYS A 52 -6.39 17.23 -17.39
C LYS A 52 -5.37 18.28 -17.83
N GLN A 53 -4.73 18.10 -18.98
CA GLN A 53 -3.78 19.05 -19.53
C GLN A 53 -4.42 20.44 -19.68
N GLU A 54 -5.55 20.52 -20.36
CA GLU A 54 -6.32 21.78 -20.50
C GLU A 54 -6.62 22.40 -19.12
N LEU A 55 -7.13 21.59 -18.17
CA LEU A 55 -7.47 22.05 -16.81
C LEU A 55 -6.24 22.59 -16.06
N TYR A 56 -5.11 21.90 -16.15
CA TYR A 56 -3.90 22.29 -15.43
C TYR A 56 -3.21 23.49 -16.04
N ASP A 57 -3.28 23.67 -17.35
CA ASP A 57 -2.76 24.86 -18.07
C ASP A 57 -3.52 26.14 -17.69
N TYR A 58 -4.84 26.06 -17.47
CA TYR A 58 -5.65 27.21 -17.03
C TYR A 58 -5.66 27.42 -15.53
N GLY A 59 -5.46 26.37 -14.76
CA GLY A 59 -5.60 26.37 -13.30
C GLY A 59 -4.33 26.80 -12.58
N ASN A 60 -4.49 27.54 -11.50
CA ASN A 60 -3.37 27.81 -10.59
C ASN A 60 -3.32 26.71 -9.52
N PHE A 61 -2.69 25.57 -9.86
CA PHE A 61 -2.57 24.40 -9.00
C PHE A 61 -1.23 24.37 -8.29
N HIS A 62 -1.28 23.92 -7.03
CA HIS A 62 -0.13 23.46 -6.27
C HIS A 62 -0.42 22.02 -5.84
N PHE A 63 0.34 21.06 -6.37
CA PHE A 63 0.19 19.65 -6.03
C PHE A 63 1.07 19.31 -4.83
N VAL A 64 0.51 18.60 -3.86
CA VAL A 64 1.21 18.14 -2.67
C VAL A 64 1.20 16.62 -2.67
N ALA A 65 2.36 16.01 -2.90
CA ALA A 65 2.51 14.56 -2.87
C ALA A 65 2.67 14.06 -1.43
N CYS A 66 2.06 12.93 -1.09
CA CYS A 66 2.18 12.34 0.26
C CYS A 66 3.54 11.71 0.54
N SER A 67 4.45 11.62 -0.44
CA SER A 67 5.81 11.11 -0.28
C SER A 67 6.76 11.70 -1.32
N GLN A 68 8.07 11.66 -1.03
CA GLN A 68 9.11 12.03 -1.99
C GLN A 68 9.09 11.12 -3.24
N TRP A 69 8.76 9.85 -3.05
CA TRP A 69 8.63 8.91 -4.17
C TRP A 69 7.50 9.35 -5.12
N LEU A 70 6.32 9.68 -4.59
CA LEU A 70 5.19 10.15 -5.39
C LEU A 70 5.49 11.51 -6.05
N GLU A 71 6.17 12.43 -5.33
CA GLU A 71 6.63 13.69 -5.90
C GLU A 71 7.55 13.44 -7.10
N HIS A 72 8.51 12.53 -6.97
CA HIS A 72 9.43 12.18 -8.06
C HIS A 72 8.67 11.63 -9.28
N GLN A 73 7.76 10.68 -9.08
CA GLN A 73 6.92 10.15 -10.16
C GLN A 73 6.04 11.25 -10.81
N ALA A 74 5.49 12.16 -10.01
CA ALA A 74 4.69 13.26 -10.51
C ALA A 74 5.53 14.26 -11.35
N ARG A 75 6.80 14.49 -11.00
CA ARG A 75 7.72 15.33 -11.78
C ARG A 75 8.10 14.71 -13.13
N GLU A 76 8.09 13.37 -13.24
CA GLU A 76 8.26 12.69 -14.53
C GLU A 76 7.03 12.85 -15.45
N SER A 77 5.86 13.15 -14.88
CA SER A 77 4.63 13.30 -15.66
C SER A 77 4.66 14.52 -16.56
N ALA A 78 4.29 14.33 -17.82
CA ALA A 78 4.13 15.46 -18.75
C ALA A 78 3.00 16.43 -18.34
N LEU A 79 2.03 15.99 -17.53
CA LEU A 79 0.99 16.86 -16.97
C LEU A 79 1.51 17.77 -15.85
N LEU A 80 2.45 17.29 -15.02
CA LEU A 80 2.81 17.97 -13.77
C LEU A 80 4.25 18.47 -13.71
N ARG A 81 5.13 18.13 -14.67
CA ARG A 81 6.57 18.48 -14.63
C ARG A 81 6.84 19.97 -14.47
N HIS A 82 5.96 20.83 -14.93
CA HIS A 82 6.07 22.30 -14.84
C HIS A 82 5.18 22.90 -13.75
N SER A 83 4.43 22.06 -13.02
CA SER A 83 3.56 22.51 -11.95
C SER A 83 4.33 22.75 -10.65
N ARG A 84 3.74 23.52 -9.74
CA ARG A 84 4.24 23.63 -8.37
C ARG A 84 3.96 22.30 -7.66
N LEU A 85 5.03 21.64 -7.22
CA LEU A 85 5.01 20.34 -6.58
C LEU A 85 5.83 20.39 -5.28
N THR A 86 5.27 19.90 -4.19
CA THR A 86 5.95 19.68 -2.91
C THR A 86 5.58 18.32 -2.34
N SER A 87 6.43 17.77 -1.48
CA SER A 87 6.14 16.56 -0.73
C SER A 87 5.87 16.90 0.74
N ILE A 88 4.72 16.48 1.25
CA ILE A 88 4.34 16.56 2.65
C ILE A 88 3.76 15.20 3.03
N PRO A 89 4.42 14.42 3.89
CA PRO A 89 3.93 13.11 4.29
C PRO A 89 2.61 13.21 5.06
N ASN A 90 1.83 12.12 5.02
CA ASN A 90 0.61 12.04 5.81
C ASN A 90 0.93 12.19 7.30
N PRO A 91 0.10 12.92 8.06
CA PRO A 91 0.29 13.04 9.51
C PRO A 91 -0.05 11.71 10.20
N ILE A 92 0.61 11.45 11.33
CA ILE A 92 0.30 10.34 12.23
C ILE A 92 0.18 10.85 13.66
N ASP A 93 -0.80 10.34 14.40
CA ASP A 93 -0.93 10.66 15.83
C ASP A 93 -0.05 9.74 16.68
N THR A 94 1.14 10.22 17.00
CA THR A 94 2.12 9.49 17.81
C THR A 94 1.71 9.28 19.27
N ARG A 95 0.58 9.87 19.73
CA ARG A 95 0.00 9.58 21.04
C ARG A 95 -0.81 8.29 21.03
N ILE A 96 -1.30 7.88 19.85
CA ILE A 96 -2.03 6.64 19.63
C ILE A 96 -1.06 5.54 19.15
N PHE A 97 -0.32 5.84 18.07
CA PHE A 97 0.67 4.92 17.51
C PHE A 97 2.00 5.09 18.27
N CYS A 98 2.07 4.44 19.40
CA CYS A 98 3.23 4.42 20.29
C CYS A 98 3.43 3.00 20.88
N PRO A 99 4.62 2.67 21.38
CA PRO A 99 4.86 1.40 22.03
C PRO A 99 3.94 1.17 23.24
N GLN A 100 3.27 0.02 23.25
CA GLN A 100 2.36 -0.44 24.31
C GLN A 100 2.79 -1.82 24.81
N ASP A 101 2.10 -2.34 25.85
CA ASP A 101 2.37 -3.68 26.37
C ASP A 101 1.97 -4.74 25.32
N ARG A 102 2.98 -5.44 24.80
CA ARG A 102 2.82 -6.47 23.79
C ARG A 102 2.02 -7.67 24.29
N ARG A 103 2.19 -8.07 25.56
CA ARG A 103 1.46 -9.22 26.10
C ARG A 103 -0.02 -8.91 26.21
N GLU A 104 -0.35 -7.71 26.68
CA GLU A 104 -1.74 -7.26 26.73
C GLU A 104 -2.36 -7.17 25.34
N ALA A 105 -1.64 -6.62 24.35
CA ALA A 105 -2.07 -6.59 22.97
C ALA A 105 -2.37 -7.99 22.40
N ARG A 106 -1.49 -8.96 22.67
CA ARG A 106 -1.68 -10.37 22.27
C ARG A 106 -2.88 -11.01 22.96
N ARG A 107 -3.05 -10.74 24.25
CA ARG A 107 -4.20 -11.24 25.02
C ARG A 107 -5.53 -10.74 24.42
N ILE A 108 -5.62 -9.46 24.07
CA ILE A 108 -6.79 -8.85 23.43
C ILE A 108 -7.09 -9.51 22.08
N LEU A 109 -6.06 -9.81 21.31
CA LEU A 109 -6.17 -10.36 19.96
C LEU A 109 -6.15 -11.90 19.92
N HIS A 110 -6.12 -12.57 21.07
CA HIS A 110 -6.03 -14.03 21.19
C HIS A 110 -4.83 -14.63 20.45
N LEU A 111 -3.70 -13.92 20.44
CA LEU A 111 -2.45 -14.35 19.83
C LEU A 111 -1.55 -15.06 20.87
N PRO A 112 -0.72 -16.04 20.45
CA PRO A 112 0.17 -16.76 21.37
C PRO A 112 1.31 -15.85 21.90
N ASP A 113 1.61 -15.99 23.20
CA ASP A 113 2.70 -15.26 23.86
C ASP A 113 4.08 -15.90 23.64
N ASP A 114 4.11 -17.19 23.40
CA ASP A 114 5.31 -18.02 23.26
C ASP A 114 5.91 -18.03 21.85
N LYS A 115 5.26 -17.39 20.89
CA LYS A 115 5.69 -17.34 19.48
C LYS A 115 6.12 -15.94 19.06
N ARG A 116 6.98 -15.89 18.06
CA ARG A 116 7.23 -14.65 17.30
C ARG A 116 6.11 -14.42 16.32
N ILE A 117 5.52 -13.24 16.36
CA ILE A 117 4.39 -12.87 15.50
C ILE A 117 4.87 -12.01 14.35
N ILE A 118 4.72 -12.52 13.13
CA ILE A 118 4.89 -11.76 11.89
C ILE A 118 3.52 -11.20 11.51
N LEU A 119 3.40 -9.88 11.41
CA LEU A 119 2.18 -9.20 10.99
C LEU A 119 2.27 -8.83 9.51
N PHE A 120 1.25 -9.19 8.76
CA PHE A 120 0.96 -8.67 7.44
C PHE A 120 -0.35 -7.89 7.49
N ALA A 121 -0.38 -6.68 6.89
CA ALA A 121 -1.57 -5.85 6.88
C ALA A 121 -1.88 -5.32 5.48
N ALA A 122 -3.14 -5.51 5.05
CA ALA A 122 -3.67 -4.91 3.84
C ALA A 122 -5.20 -4.82 3.94
N GLN A 123 -5.81 -3.79 3.38
CA GLN A 123 -7.28 -3.67 3.38
C GLN A 123 -7.96 -4.93 2.81
N LYS A 124 -7.43 -5.43 1.68
CA LYS A 124 -7.74 -6.73 1.10
C LYS A 124 -6.46 -7.56 1.07
N ALA A 125 -6.38 -8.59 1.90
CA ALA A 125 -5.17 -9.40 2.05
C ALA A 125 -4.76 -10.12 0.75
N THR A 126 -5.72 -10.40 -0.14
CA THR A 126 -5.50 -11.02 -1.45
C THR A 126 -5.13 -10.02 -2.57
N ASP A 127 -4.98 -8.72 -2.28
CA ASP A 127 -4.54 -7.76 -3.27
C ASP A 127 -3.09 -8.07 -3.70
N ARG A 128 -2.94 -8.46 -4.98
CA ARG A 128 -1.64 -8.85 -5.55
C ARG A 128 -0.58 -7.75 -5.39
N ARG A 129 -0.99 -6.47 -5.52
CA ARG A 129 -0.09 -5.33 -5.36
C ARG A 129 0.52 -5.24 -3.97
N LYS A 130 -0.18 -5.72 -2.94
CA LYS A 130 0.33 -5.78 -1.54
C LYS A 130 1.32 -6.91 -1.28
N GLY A 131 1.57 -7.76 -2.28
CA GLY A 131 2.66 -8.73 -2.25
C GLY A 131 2.45 -9.94 -1.35
N ALA A 132 1.21 -10.25 -0.92
CA ALA A 132 0.92 -11.41 -0.07
C ALA A 132 1.52 -12.72 -0.62
N HIS A 133 1.52 -12.90 -1.94
CA HIS A 133 2.10 -14.08 -2.59
C HIS A 133 3.61 -14.22 -2.32
N LEU A 134 4.36 -13.10 -2.26
CA LEU A 134 5.79 -13.11 -1.93
C LEU A 134 6.02 -13.49 -0.47
N LEU A 135 5.15 -13.02 0.43
CA LEU A 135 5.20 -13.40 1.84
C LEU A 135 4.89 -14.88 2.03
N ILE A 136 3.84 -15.40 1.37
CA ILE A 136 3.49 -16.83 1.41
C ILE A 136 4.65 -17.69 0.97
N GLU A 137 5.28 -17.36 -0.16
CA GLU A 137 6.44 -18.09 -0.68
C GLU A 137 7.60 -18.08 0.32
N ALA A 138 7.93 -16.91 0.88
CA ALA A 138 9.00 -16.76 1.87
C ALA A 138 8.73 -17.57 3.15
N LEU A 139 7.50 -17.53 3.67
CA LEU A 139 7.11 -18.26 4.88
C LEU A 139 7.09 -19.79 4.68
N ASN A 140 6.61 -20.25 3.52
CA ASN A 140 6.61 -21.66 3.19
C ASN A 140 8.03 -22.19 2.96
N LYS A 141 8.92 -21.37 2.38
CA LYS A 141 10.35 -21.70 2.30
C LYS A 141 10.99 -21.76 3.68
N LEU A 142 10.69 -20.81 4.57
CA LEU A 142 11.15 -20.83 5.97
C LEU A 142 10.71 -22.12 6.66
N HIS A 143 9.45 -22.49 6.52
CA HIS A 143 8.89 -23.72 7.10
C HIS A 143 9.66 -24.98 6.62
N ALA A 144 10.02 -25.01 5.35
CA ALA A 144 10.72 -26.15 4.76
C ALA A 144 12.22 -26.22 5.13
N THR A 145 12.86 -25.09 5.43
CA THR A 145 14.33 -25.00 5.58
C THR A 145 14.79 -24.83 7.03
N ASP A 146 13.97 -24.26 7.93
CA ASP A 146 14.31 -24.05 9.34
C ASP A 146 13.14 -24.43 10.25
N ASN A 147 13.11 -25.69 10.65
CA ASN A 147 12.06 -26.24 11.52
C ASN A 147 12.03 -25.54 12.89
N ARG A 148 13.18 -25.16 13.46
CA ARG A 148 13.24 -24.48 14.78
C ARG A 148 12.60 -23.10 14.71
N LEU A 149 12.90 -22.33 13.67
CA LEU A 149 12.34 -21.01 13.49
C LEU A 149 10.84 -21.09 13.16
N ALA A 150 10.46 -22.05 12.32
CA ALA A 150 9.07 -22.30 11.96
C ALA A 150 8.20 -22.66 13.16
N GLN A 151 8.67 -23.53 14.05
CA GLN A 151 7.94 -23.92 15.27
C GLN A 151 7.73 -22.77 16.25
N ASN A 152 8.61 -21.76 16.24
CA ASN A 152 8.56 -20.61 17.14
C ASN A 152 7.93 -19.35 16.49
N THR A 153 7.37 -19.48 15.29
CA THR A 153 6.81 -18.36 14.53
C THR A 153 5.33 -18.59 14.24
N ALA A 154 4.55 -17.52 14.29
CA ALA A 154 3.17 -17.47 13.82
C ALA A 154 2.94 -16.20 12.99
N VAL A 155 1.87 -16.20 12.20
CA VAL A 155 1.53 -15.10 11.32
C VAL A 155 0.19 -14.51 11.73
N ALA A 156 0.11 -13.19 11.88
CA ALA A 156 -1.14 -12.46 12.02
C ALA A 156 -1.45 -11.75 10.69
N VAL A 157 -2.68 -11.86 10.22
CA VAL A 157 -3.13 -11.25 8.96
C VAL A 157 -4.24 -10.26 9.25
N LEU A 158 -3.95 -8.97 9.09
CA LEU A 158 -4.91 -7.89 9.23
C LEU A 158 -5.52 -7.53 7.86
N GLY A 159 -6.84 -7.53 7.78
CA GLY A 159 -7.62 -7.16 6.60
C GLY A 159 -8.60 -8.23 6.16
N SER A 160 -9.43 -7.89 5.16
CA SER A 160 -10.40 -8.84 4.61
C SER A 160 -9.69 -9.97 3.85
N HIS A 161 -10.33 -11.14 3.77
CA HIS A 161 -9.81 -12.35 3.11
C HIS A 161 -8.54 -12.94 3.75
N GLY A 162 -8.28 -12.68 5.03
CA GLY A 162 -7.16 -13.27 5.77
C GLY A 162 -7.26 -14.80 5.87
N ASP A 163 -8.47 -15.36 5.93
CA ASP A 163 -8.72 -16.80 5.95
C ASP A 163 -8.21 -17.50 4.68
N GLU A 164 -8.33 -16.86 3.51
CA GLU A 164 -7.82 -17.40 2.26
C GLU A 164 -6.27 -17.48 2.26
N LEU A 165 -5.61 -16.52 2.89
CA LEU A 165 -4.16 -16.54 3.05
C LEU A 165 -3.74 -17.61 4.05
N SER A 166 -4.48 -17.77 5.15
CA SER A 166 -4.16 -18.75 6.19
C SER A 166 -4.10 -20.19 5.65
N GLN A 167 -4.89 -20.50 4.64
CA GLN A 167 -4.89 -21.81 3.97
C GLN A 167 -3.64 -22.06 3.10
N GLN A 168 -2.91 -21.01 2.74
CA GLN A 168 -1.75 -21.08 1.86
C GLN A 168 -0.42 -21.01 2.61
N ILE A 169 -0.45 -20.61 3.88
CA ILE A 169 0.72 -20.46 4.74
C ILE A 169 0.90 -21.69 5.61
N ALA A 170 2.06 -22.32 5.56
CA ALA A 170 2.36 -23.53 6.32
C ALA A 170 2.62 -23.27 7.83
N LEU A 171 2.74 -22.01 8.26
CA LEU A 171 2.87 -21.63 9.66
C LEU A 171 1.49 -21.40 10.31
N PRO A 172 1.38 -21.51 11.65
CA PRO A 172 0.17 -21.11 12.37
C PRO A 172 -0.20 -19.68 12.02
N THR A 173 -1.39 -19.46 11.46
CA THR A 173 -1.84 -18.17 10.96
C THR A 173 -3.14 -17.75 11.61
N TYR A 174 -3.20 -16.51 12.06
CA TYR A 174 -4.30 -15.88 12.79
C TYR A 174 -4.90 -14.74 11.94
N PRO A 175 -6.00 -14.97 11.24
CA PRO A 175 -6.74 -13.91 10.55
C PRO A 175 -7.41 -13.00 11.57
N LEU A 176 -7.03 -11.71 11.57
CA LEU A 176 -7.60 -10.72 12.49
C LEU A 176 -8.82 -10.00 11.89
N GLY A 177 -9.10 -10.26 10.61
CA GLY A 177 -10.18 -9.59 9.91
C GLY A 177 -9.94 -8.10 9.72
N TYR A 178 -11.02 -7.35 9.48
CA TYR A 178 -10.98 -5.90 9.38
C TYR A 178 -11.03 -5.27 10.77
N VAL A 179 -10.05 -4.46 11.10
CA VAL A 179 -9.98 -3.70 12.36
C VAL A 179 -10.17 -2.22 12.06
N SER A 180 -11.09 -1.58 12.76
CA SER A 180 -11.38 -0.15 12.62
C SER A 180 -10.96 0.62 13.87
N GLY A 181 -10.56 1.88 13.66
CA GLY A 181 -10.15 2.81 14.72
C GLY A 181 -8.67 2.68 15.08
N ASP A 182 -8.02 3.83 15.19
CA ASP A 182 -6.57 3.95 15.36
C ASP A 182 -6.05 3.21 16.60
N LYS A 183 -6.78 3.27 17.72
CA LYS A 183 -6.39 2.57 18.96
C LYS A 183 -6.36 1.05 18.77
N ASN A 184 -7.33 0.50 18.06
CA ASN A 184 -7.38 -0.93 17.77
C ASN A 184 -6.26 -1.34 16.80
N LEU A 185 -5.98 -0.51 15.79
CA LEU A 185 -4.86 -0.70 14.87
C LEU A 185 -3.53 -0.65 15.63
N ALA A 186 -3.33 0.33 16.52
CA ALA A 186 -2.15 0.40 17.38
C ALA A 186 -1.98 -0.88 18.22
N THR A 187 -3.07 -1.45 18.75
CA THR A 187 -3.03 -2.73 19.46
C THR A 187 -2.53 -3.87 18.54
N VAL A 188 -2.98 -3.91 17.29
CA VAL A 188 -2.53 -4.93 16.33
C VAL A 188 -1.03 -4.81 16.06
N TYR A 189 -0.52 -3.59 15.83
CA TYR A 189 0.92 -3.39 15.60
C TYR A 189 1.76 -3.73 16.83
N ASN A 190 1.29 -3.37 18.03
CA ASN A 190 1.99 -3.68 19.27
C ASN A 190 2.03 -5.17 19.61
N ALA A 191 1.13 -5.99 19.08
CA ALA A 191 1.14 -7.44 19.26
C ALA A 191 2.23 -8.16 18.47
N ALA A 192 2.74 -7.53 17.40
CA ALA A 192 3.72 -8.11 16.49
C ALA A 192 5.17 -7.97 16.98
N ASP A 193 6.02 -8.90 16.56
CA ASP A 193 7.48 -8.77 16.67
C ASP A 193 8.09 -8.21 15.37
N LEU A 194 7.45 -8.48 14.25
CA LEU A 194 7.88 -8.04 12.93
C LEU A 194 6.65 -7.67 12.08
N PHE A 195 6.68 -6.49 11.51
CA PHE A 195 5.74 -6.10 10.47
C PHE A 195 6.37 -6.30 9.08
N VAL A 196 5.64 -6.95 8.17
CA VAL A 196 6.12 -7.22 6.80
C VAL A 196 5.12 -6.65 5.80
N LEU A 197 5.60 -5.75 4.95
CA LEU A 197 4.83 -5.15 3.86
C LEU A 197 5.57 -5.33 2.53
N PRO A 198 5.39 -6.46 1.82
CA PRO A 198 6.09 -6.76 0.57
C PRO A 198 5.37 -6.13 -0.64
N SER A 199 4.83 -4.92 -0.48
CA SER A 199 4.12 -4.23 -1.55
C SER A 199 4.99 -4.04 -2.78
N MET A 200 4.45 -4.37 -3.95
CA MET A 200 5.12 -4.18 -5.24
C MET A 200 5.08 -2.71 -5.68
N GLU A 201 4.03 -1.99 -5.29
CA GLU A 201 3.88 -0.55 -5.53
C GLU A 201 3.01 0.06 -4.42
N ASP A 202 3.51 1.12 -3.80
CA ASP A 202 2.78 1.92 -2.81
C ASP A 202 3.32 3.36 -2.81
N HIS A 203 2.46 4.33 -2.57
CA HIS A 203 2.88 5.74 -2.62
C HIS A 203 3.37 6.25 -1.28
N LEU A 204 2.68 5.91 -0.21
CA LEU A 204 3.06 6.03 1.19
C LEU A 204 2.15 5.11 2.00
N PRO A 205 2.58 3.89 2.30
CA PRO A 205 1.76 2.97 3.09
C PRO A 205 1.69 3.43 4.54
N ASN A 206 0.52 3.89 4.98
CA ASN A 206 0.30 4.31 6.37
C ASN A 206 0.76 3.25 7.39
N PRO A 207 0.57 1.94 7.16
CA PRO A 207 1.05 0.91 8.08
C PRO A 207 2.54 0.92 8.41
N ILE A 208 3.38 1.58 7.61
CA ILE A 208 4.82 1.75 7.93
C ILE A 208 5.05 2.92 8.88
N MET A 209 4.16 3.91 8.86
CA MET A 209 4.26 5.07 9.75
C MET A 209 3.59 4.79 11.10
N GLU A 210 2.58 3.95 11.11
CA GLU A 210 1.84 3.47 12.27
C GLU A 210 2.64 2.47 13.10
#